data_1b40ce46cf41543d43ff431b9dec4a40
#
_entry.id   1b40ce46cf41543d43ff431b9dec4a40
#
_cell.length_a   1.000
_cell.length_b   1.000
_cell.length_c   1.000
_cell.angle_alpha   90.00
_cell.angle_beta   90.00
_cell.angle_gamma   90.00
#
_symmetry.space_group_name_H-M   'P 1'
#
loop_
_entity.id
_entity.type
_entity.pdbx_description
1 polymer ?
#
loop_
_entity_poly.entity_id
_entity_poly.type
_entity_poly.pdbx_seq_one_letter_code
_entity_poly.pdbx_strand_id
1 'polypeptide(L)'
;MTLEELIMEKKKRTKRKRRLTQDERKRQIRDWCTFYRRNWDIYAVERLGINLKMFQRLVIHLIGVSDIFYLMCSRGLSKTFIAALAAFIECLLYPNSHIVLTATTIKTAKKMVTDKMEDELCGRFSKVLNWMYENKLITFHYRDEEIVVNFHMNDSWIRVLPAIDSSRGERATMLIFEECRLLKKIIVDSVFVPMRSARVPAYRLKPEYANDKRLVERTKIIYLTSTRYKHEWFWNAWKACVNNFFASTKLVYNIFAGDILTSVYHNFKTQEDVDADKAQMSDLEVRMELYNEPQGEVEGSFYTLEMFNNNRTIKKAFVPPTTEEYVAKYGRGEFPWFRDKQEGEIRTLFIDFAFTDTVNANVTADNTVIGCMSGYPNENKSRYLRNVEYMETYAGSEKDESLLRIRELFFYYDVDVILLDLRNGGEDRWQDLSKSYFHEELGIQFSGFGIYNDDDVLRFYCDKAKADNLRSRTVDANASKVVIPVIGTDERNNNYHLAMKSALQNHLIRFPVDELTRKDEMIENGTYQNMSSNMKMRTLLGHVQLDIMIIDEAIKLQQVIKKGFISLVVAGRNKRDRIVACEYANYFFHLKELEMIKKQTEPNYDISEWQVWGKAE
;
A
#
# COMPACT_ATOMS: atom_id res chain seq x y z
N MET A 1 -15.81 -68.63 -31.38
CA MET A 1 -16.27 -67.42 -32.02
C MET A 1 -15.18 -66.97 -32.96
N THR A 2 -15.43 -67.00 -34.24
CA THR A 2 -14.46 -66.63 -35.28
C THR A 2 -14.34 -65.10 -35.38
N LEU A 3 -13.24 -64.62 -35.93
CA LEU A 3 -13.03 -63.17 -36.15
C LEU A 3 -14.15 -62.55 -36.99
N GLU A 4 -14.72 -63.35 -37.91
CA GLU A 4 -15.89 -62.99 -38.74
C GLU A 4 -17.16 -62.83 -37.89
N GLU A 5 -17.41 -63.68 -36.91
CA GLU A 5 -18.56 -63.57 -35.99
C GLU A 5 -18.43 -62.33 -35.10
N LEU A 6 -17.22 -61.99 -34.65
CA LEU A 6 -16.93 -60.77 -33.89
C LEU A 6 -17.09 -59.50 -34.74
N ILE A 7 -16.72 -59.57 -36.01
CA ILE A 7 -16.91 -58.46 -36.95
C ILE A 7 -18.40 -58.29 -37.31
N MET A 8 -19.14 -59.39 -37.45
CA MET A 8 -20.57 -59.38 -37.70
C MET A 8 -21.35 -58.91 -36.46
N GLU A 9 -20.93 -59.31 -35.26
CA GLU A 9 -21.50 -58.81 -34.01
C GLU A 9 -21.19 -57.36 -33.75
N LYS A 10 -19.97 -56.86 -34.11
CA LYS A 10 -19.66 -55.43 -34.14
C LYS A 10 -20.46 -54.68 -35.18
N LYS A 11 -20.70 -55.24 -36.37
CA LYS A 11 -21.58 -54.63 -37.37
C LYS A 11 -23.06 -54.62 -36.97
N LYS A 12 -23.53 -55.59 -36.22
CA LYS A 12 -24.88 -55.60 -35.64
C LYS A 12 -25.04 -54.62 -34.48
N ARG A 13 -23.95 -54.26 -33.78
CA ARG A 13 -23.93 -53.25 -32.70
C ARG A 13 -23.79 -51.82 -33.21
N THR A 14 -23.54 -51.54 -34.47
CA THR A 14 -23.84 -50.26 -35.04
C THR A 14 -25.36 -50.09 -35.10
N LYS A 15 -26.00 -49.92 -33.93
CA LYS A 15 -27.38 -49.41 -33.83
C LYS A 15 -27.39 -48.18 -34.73
N ARG A 16 -28.17 -48.20 -35.85
CA ARG A 16 -28.50 -46.98 -36.59
C ARG A 16 -28.93 -45.97 -35.55
N LYS A 17 -28.11 -44.92 -35.36
CA LYS A 17 -28.45 -43.83 -34.42
C LYS A 17 -29.83 -43.34 -34.84
N ARG A 18 -30.84 -43.72 -34.03
CA ARG A 18 -32.24 -43.27 -34.24
C ARG A 18 -32.16 -41.74 -34.41
N ARG A 19 -32.69 -41.20 -35.50
CA ARG A 19 -32.84 -39.74 -35.64
C ARG A 19 -33.73 -39.26 -34.51
N LEU A 20 -33.17 -38.41 -33.62
CA LEU A 20 -33.90 -37.80 -32.54
C LEU A 20 -35.04 -36.97 -33.11
N THR A 21 -36.21 -37.02 -32.48
CA THR A 21 -37.32 -36.12 -32.76
C THR A 21 -36.89 -34.68 -32.45
N GLN A 22 -37.63 -33.72 -32.96
CA GLN A 22 -37.35 -32.29 -32.71
C GLN A 22 -37.44 -31.98 -31.19
N ASP A 23 -38.37 -32.59 -30.47
CA ASP A 23 -38.56 -32.37 -29.03
C ASP A 23 -37.43 -33.06 -28.22
N GLU A 24 -36.97 -34.24 -28.61
CA GLU A 24 -35.83 -34.89 -27.99
C GLU A 24 -34.55 -34.03 -28.16
N ARG A 25 -34.35 -33.43 -29.35
CA ARG A 25 -33.23 -32.52 -29.59
C ARG A 25 -33.32 -31.25 -28.71
N LYS A 26 -34.47 -30.63 -28.66
CA LYS A 26 -34.71 -29.46 -27.80
C LYS A 26 -34.45 -29.79 -26.33
N ARG A 27 -34.89 -30.97 -25.86
CA ARG A 27 -34.66 -31.42 -24.50
C ARG A 27 -33.15 -31.62 -24.24
N GLN A 28 -32.45 -32.29 -25.15
CA GLN A 28 -31.00 -32.48 -25.01
C GLN A 28 -30.23 -31.15 -24.98
N ILE A 29 -30.57 -30.20 -25.86
CA ILE A 29 -29.96 -28.86 -25.86
C ILE A 29 -30.22 -28.14 -24.53
N ARG A 30 -31.45 -28.19 -24.05
CA ARG A 30 -31.82 -27.55 -22.77
C ARG A 30 -31.03 -28.17 -21.61
N ASP A 31 -30.99 -29.50 -21.54
CA ASP A 31 -30.29 -30.22 -20.48
C ASP A 31 -28.77 -29.94 -20.53
N TRP A 32 -28.18 -29.88 -21.73
CA TRP A 32 -26.82 -29.49 -21.99
C TRP A 32 -26.53 -28.03 -21.52
N CYS A 33 -27.35 -27.08 -21.96
CA CYS A 33 -27.19 -25.68 -21.56
C CYS A 33 -27.33 -25.53 -20.02
N THR A 34 -28.33 -26.16 -19.41
CA THR A 34 -28.55 -26.11 -17.98
C THR A 34 -27.37 -26.67 -17.19
N PHE A 35 -26.81 -27.77 -17.66
CA PHE A 35 -25.65 -28.39 -17.01
C PHE A 35 -24.42 -27.48 -17.05
N TYR A 36 -24.00 -27.00 -18.22
CA TYR A 36 -22.78 -26.20 -18.34
C TYR A 36 -22.94 -24.77 -17.78
N ARG A 37 -24.12 -24.19 -17.80
CA ARG A 37 -24.40 -22.91 -17.13
C ARG A 37 -24.22 -22.97 -15.60
N ARG A 38 -24.35 -24.14 -15.01
CA ARG A 38 -24.12 -24.39 -13.58
C ARG A 38 -22.68 -24.86 -13.28
N ASN A 39 -21.96 -25.33 -14.29
CA ASN A 39 -20.66 -25.97 -14.15
C ASN A 39 -19.66 -25.35 -15.15
N TRP A 40 -19.30 -24.11 -14.93
CA TRP A 40 -18.38 -23.38 -15.81
C TRP A 40 -16.99 -24.00 -15.86
N ASP A 41 -16.50 -24.54 -14.76
CA ASP A 41 -15.24 -25.25 -14.67
C ASP A 41 -15.21 -26.50 -15.57
N ILE A 42 -16.30 -27.26 -15.59
CA ILE A 42 -16.44 -28.44 -16.46
C ILE A 42 -16.51 -27.98 -17.93
N TYR A 43 -17.24 -26.89 -18.22
CA TYR A 43 -17.32 -26.33 -19.57
C TYR A 43 -15.93 -25.91 -20.09
N ALA A 44 -15.14 -25.21 -19.25
CA ALA A 44 -13.78 -24.79 -19.61
C ALA A 44 -12.89 -25.98 -19.95
N VAL A 45 -12.94 -27.05 -19.15
CA VAL A 45 -12.08 -28.23 -19.35
C VAL A 45 -12.58 -29.11 -20.51
N GLU A 46 -13.85 -29.47 -20.54
CA GLU A 46 -14.39 -30.45 -21.51
C GLU A 46 -14.68 -29.86 -22.88
N ARG A 47 -15.14 -28.58 -22.94
CA ARG A 47 -15.57 -27.96 -24.19
C ARG A 47 -14.55 -27.00 -24.76
N LEU A 48 -13.92 -26.21 -23.93
CA LEU A 48 -12.86 -25.31 -24.41
C LEU A 48 -11.48 -25.99 -24.42
N GLY A 49 -11.32 -27.13 -23.76
CA GLY A 49 -10.08 -27.90 -23.73
C GLY A 49 -8.97 -27.23 -22.90
N ILE A 50 -9.33 -26.33 -21.98
CA ILE A 50 -8.39 -25.57 -21.16
C ILE A 50 -8.03 -26.36 -19.93
N ASN A 51 -6.72 -26.61 -19.74
CA ASN A 51 -6.22 -27.34 -18.56
C ASN A 51 -6.10 -26.39 -17.36
N LEU A 52 -7.08 -26.42 -16.46
CA LEU A 52 -7.15 -25.58 -15.26
C LEU A 52 -6.61 -26.32 -14.04
N LYS A 53 -5.86 -25.62 -13.22
CA LYS A 53 -5.48 -26.08 -11.87
C LYS A 53 -6.73 -26.14 -10.95
N MET A 54 -6.67 -26.94 -9.89
CA MET A 54 -7.83 -27.19 -9.03
C MET A 54 -8.45 -25.90 -8.47
N PHE A 55 -7.64 -24.96 -7.96
CA PHE A 55 -8.16 -23.71 -7.45
C PHE A 55 -8.80 -22.84 -8.55
N GLN A 56 -8.24 -22.83 -9.78
CA GLN A 56 -8.82 -22.11 -10.90
C GLN A 56 -10.20 -22.70 -11.27
N ARG A 57 -10.34 -24.01 -11.25
CA ARG A 57 -11.64 -24.68 -11.45
C ARG A 57 -12.64 -24.26 -10.39
N LEU A 58 -12.23 -24.27 -9.11
CA LEU A 58 -13.06 -23.82 -8.01
C LEU A 58 -13.51 -22.37 -8.19
N VAL A 59 -12.58 -21.46 -8.52
CA VAL A 59 -12.89 -20.04 -8.70
C VAL A 59 -13.83 -19.82 -9.89
N ILE A 60 -13.59 -20.47 -11.04
CA ILE A 60 -14.46 -20.38 -12.21
C ILE A 60 -15.87 -20.92 -11.90
N HIS A 61 -15.96 -22.04 -11.16
CA HIS A 61 -17.24 -22.57 -10.72
C HIS A 61 -18.00 -21.57 -9.83
N LEU A 62 -17.31 -21.01 -8.81
CA LEU A 62 -17.89 -20.03 -7.90
C LEU A 62 -18.37 -18.77 -8.64
N ILE A 63 -17.60 -18.26 -9.60
CA ILE A 63 -18.02 -17.13 -10.45
C ILE A 63 -19.31 -17.50 -11.21
N GLY A 64 -19.38 -18.69 -11.77
CA GLY A 64 -20.54 -19.17 -12.54
C GLY A 64 -21.85 -19.14 -11.75
N VAL A 65 -21.81 -19.50 -10.47
CA VAL A 65 -22.98 -19.59 -9.59
C VAL A 65 -23.26 -18.31 -8.79
N SER A 66 -22.38 -17.31 -8.83
CA SER A 66 -22.50 -16.06 -8.06
C SER A 66 -23.26 -14.97 -8.81
N ASP A 67 -23.96 -14.12 -8.06
CA ASP A 67 -24.39 -12.80 -8.52
C ASP A 67 -23.31 -11.74 -8.23
N ILE A 68 -22.62 -11.89 -7.09
CA ILE A 68 -21.49 -11.03 -6.68
C ILE A 68 -20.33 -11.93 -6.23
N PHE A 69 -19.18 -11.77 -6.85
CA PHE A 69 -17.98 -12.52 -6.55
C PHE A 69 -16.83 -11.60 -6.22
N TYR A 70 -16.12 -11.90 -5.15
CA TYR A 70 -14.94 -11.15 -4.75
C TYR A 70 -13.70 -12.06 -4.71
N LEU A 71 -12.71 -11.73 -5.53
CA LEU A 71 -11.43 -12.45 -5.63
C LEU A 71 -10.31 -11.58 -5.09
N MET A 72 -9.77 -11.95 -3.93
CA MET A 72 -8.65 -11.26 -3.30
C MET A 72 -7.45 -12.20 -3.23
N CYS A 73 -6.52 -12.08 -4.15
CA CYS A 73 -5.38 -12.97 -4.28
C CYS A 73 -4.07 -12.21 -4.43
N SER A 74 -2.98 -12.81 -3.95
CA SER A 74 -1.62 -12.32 -4.17
C SER A 74 -1.25 -12.21 -5.66
N ARG A 75 -0.13 -11.56 -5.95
CA ARG A 75 0.43 -11.55 -7.31
C ARG A 75 0.79 -12.98 -7.77
N GLY A 76 0.64 -13.27 -9.06
CA GLY A 76 0.99 -14.55 -9.65
C GLY A 76 -0.09 -15.63 -9.55
N LEU A 77 -1.27 -15.38 -8.97
CA LEU A 77 -2.39 -16.33 -8.88
C LEU A 77 -3.41 -16.23 -10.03
N SER A 78 -2.98 -15.84 -11.22
CA SER A 78 -3.80 -15.86 -12.44
C SER A 78 -5.15 -15.13 -12.36
N LYS A 79 -5.33 -14.11 -11.48
CA LYS A 79 -6.59 -13.36 -11.33
C LYS A 79 -7.15 -12.89 -12.68
N THR A 80 -6.31 -12.19 -13.43
CA THR A 80 -6.66 -11.61 -14.73
C THR A 80 -7.04 -12.67 -15.77
N PHE A 81 -6.31 -13.81 -15.80
CA PHE A 81 -6.66 -14.94 -16.68
C PHE A 81 -8.01 -15.55 -16.32
N ILE A 82 -8.28 -15.76 -15.03
CA ILE A 82 -9.56 -16.31 -14.54
C ILE A 82 -10.71 -15.39 -14.93
N ALA A 83 -10.55 -14.07 -14.79
CA ALA A 83 -11.55 -13.09 -15.14
C ALA A 83 -11.81 -13.06 -16.67
N ALA A 84 -10.76 -13.12 -17.48
CA ALA A 84 -10.87 -13.22 -18.93
C ALA A 84 -11.61 -14.49 -19.36
N LEU A 85 -11.28 -15.64 -18.77
CA LEU A 85 -11.95 -16.90 -19.04
C LEU A 85 -13.43 -16.86 -18.61
N ALA A 86 -13.74 -16.30 -17.44
CA ALA A 86 -15.12 -16.14 -16.96
C ALA A 86 -15.95 -15.27 -17.93
N ALA A 87 -15.38 -14.16 -18.43
CA ALA A 87 -16.03 -13.32 -19.43
C ALA A 87 -16.33 -14.09 -20.73
N PHE A 88 -15.38 -14.89 -21.22
CA PHE A 88 -15.57 -15.72 -22.40
C PHE A 88 -16.66 -16.78 -22.19
N ILE A 89 -16.65 -17.48 -21.07
CA ILE A 89 -17.66 -18.50 -20.75
C ILE A 89 -19.06 -17.87 -20.69
N GLU A 90 -19.18 -16.70 -20.07
CA GLU A 90 -20.46 -15.96 -20.04
C GLU A 90 -20.94 -15.62 -21.45
N CYS A 91 -20.07 -15.05 -22.32
CA CYS A 91 -20.41 -14.73 -23.70
C CYS A 91 -20.79 -15.97 -24.52
N LEU A 92 -20.15 -17.11 -24.29
CA LEU A 92 -20.41 -18.36 -25.04
C LEU A 92 -21.67 -19.08 -24.61
N LEU A 93 -21.96 -19.12 -23.29
CA LEU A 93 -23.09 -19.86 -22.73
C LEU A 93 -24.40 -19.06 -22.71
N TYR A 94 -24.29 -17.74 -22.76
CA TYR A 94 -25.46 -16.87 -22.63
C TYR A 94 -25.51 -15.88 -23.83
N PRO A 95 -26.47 -16.04 -24.73
CA PRO A 95 -26.64 -15.11 -25.84
C PRO A 95 -26.91 -13.68 -25.38
N ASN A 96 -26.47 -12.70 -26.17
CA ASN A 96 -26.64 -11.28 -25.89
C ASN A 96 -26.09 -10.86 -24.52
N SER A 97 -24.90 -11.37 -24.18
CA SER A 97 -24.16 -10.96 -22.99
C SER A 97 -23.39 -9.69 -23.27
N HIS A 98 -23.55 -8.72 -22.39
CA HIS A 98 -22.88 -7.43 -22.43
C HIS A 98 -21.97 -7.32 -21.21
N ILE A 99 -20.67 -7.43 -21.43
CA ILE A 99 -19.69 -7.42 -20.34
C ILE A 99 -18.92 -6.11 -20.39
N VAL A 100 -18.92 -5.38 -19.28
CA VAL A 100 -18.07 -4.21 -19.09
C VAL A 100 -16.91 -4.57 -18.16
N LEU A 101 -15.71 -4.34 -18.67
CA LEU A 101 -14.47 -4.52 -17.94
C LEU A 101 -13.84 -3.15 -17.69
N THR A 102 -13.42 -2.88 -16.48
CA THR A 102 -12.74 -1.64 -16.12
C THR A 102 -11.52 -1.89 -15.25
N ALA A 103 -10.50 -1.07 -15.45
CA ALA A 103 -9.29 -1.01 -14.64
C ALA A 103 -8.90 0.47 -14.45
N THR A 104 -7.86 0.72 -13.68
CA THR A 104 -7.35 2.09 -13.41
C THR A 104 -7.01 2.86 -14.68
N THR A 105 -6.44 2.18 -15.67
CA THR A 105 -6.10 2.79 -16.96
C THR A 105 -6.55 1.90 -18.12
N ILE A 106 -6.88 2.51 -19.26
CA ILE A 106 -7.17 1.77 -20.50
C ILE A 106 -6.00 0.88 -20.88
N LYS A 107 -4.76 1.31 -20.64
CA LYS A 107 -3.55 0.54 -20.96
C LYS A 107 -3.48 -0.79 -20.17
N THR A 108 -3.82 -0.76 -18.87
CA THR A 108 -3.88 -1.98 -18.04
C THR A 108 -4.97 -2.92 -18.51
N ALA A 109 -6.15 -2.38 -18.78
CA ALA A 109 -7.27 -3.18 -19.28
C ALA A 109 -7.01 -3.71 -20.72
N LYS A 110 -6.29 -2.96 -21.56
CA LYS A 110 -5.85 -3.41 -22.88
C LYS A 110 -4.97 -4.65 -22.79
N LYS A 111 -4.01 -4.68 -21.87
CA LYS A 111 -3.17 -5.86 -21.62
C LYS A 111 -3.98 -7.10 -21.25
N MET A 112 -5.07 -6.96 -20.50
CA MET A 112 -5.94 -8.09 -20.21
C MET A 112 -6.58 -8.65 -21.48
N VAL A 113 -6.99 -7.79 -22.40
CA VAL A 113 -7.61 -8.23 -23.67
C VAL A 113 -6.54 -8.82 -24.60
N THR A 114 -5.42 -8.14 -24.82
CA THR A 114 -4.35 -8.63 -25.74
C THR A 114 -3.71 -9.89 -25.21
N ASP A 115 -3.19 -9.86 -23.98
CA ASP A 115 -2.35 -10.95 -23.45
C ASP A 115 -3.19 -12.15 -23.00
N LYS A 116 -4.34 -11.91 -22.32
CA LYS A 116 -5.13 -13.00 -21.74
C LYS A 116 -6.23 -13.52 -22.64
N MET A 117 -6.92 -12.63 -23.36
CA MET A 117 -8.05 -13.04 -24.21
C MET A 117 -7.57 -13.45 -25.60
N GLU A 118 -6.81 -12.61 -26.29
CA GLU A 118 -6.37 -12.88 -27.66
C GLU A 118 -5.22 -13.90 -27.71
N ASP A 119 -4.09 -13.60 -27.03
CA ASP A 119 -2.90 -14.47 -27.10
C ASP A 119 -3.06 -15.78 -26.34
N GLU A 120 -3.48 -15.73 -25.07
CA GLU A 120 -3.54 -16.93 -24.24
C GLU A 120 -4.80 -17.76 -24.53
N LEU A 121 -6.01 -17.20 -24.42
CA LEU A 121 -7.24 -17.99 -24.58
C LEU A 121 -7.44 -18.41 -26.05
N CYS A 122 -7.40 -17.46 -26.99
CA CYS A 122 -7.62 -17.78 -28.41
C CYS A 122 -6.38 -18.33 -29.09
N GLY A 123 -5.18 -17.82 -28.75
CA GLY A 123 -3.94 -18.23 -29.43
C GLY A 123 -3.33 -19.52 -28.94
N ARG A 124 -3.38 -19.81 -27.62
CA ARG A 124 -2.56 -20.91 -27.05
C ARG A 124 -3.35 -22.00 -26.32
N PHE A 125 -4.32 -21.64 -25.49
CA PHE A 125 -4.88 -22.60 -24.53
C PHE A 125 -6.11 -23.34 -25.03
N SER A 126 -6.85 -22.82 -26.00
CA SER A 126 -8.06 -23.47 -26.49
C SER A 126 -8.10 -23.58 -28.01
N LYS A 127 -7.99 -24.80 -28.52
CA LYS A 127 -8.17 -25.07 -29.95
C LYS A 127 -9.54 -24.63 -30.49
N VAL A 128 -10.56 -24.69 -29.63
CA VAL A 128 -11.94 -24.28 -29.98
C VAL A 128 -12.03 -22.78 -30.13
N LEU A 129 -11.46 -22.03 -29.17
CA LEU A 129 -11.45 -20.56 -29.25
C LEU A 129 -10.55 -20.07 -30.38
N ASN A 130 -9.42 -20.73 -30.63
CA ASN A 130 -8.56 -20.45 -31.78
C ASN A 130 -9.32 -20.62 -33.09
N TRP A 131 -10.01 -21.74 -33.27
CA TRP A 131 -10.84 -21.97 -34.46
C TRP A 131 -11.94 -20.89 -34.61
N MET A 132 -12.61 -20.49 -33.52
CA MET A 132 -13.60 -19.42 -33.55
C MET A 132 -12.99 -18.07 -33.96
N TYR A 133 -11.79 -17.78 -33.47
CA TYR A 133 -11.06 -16.56 -33.82
C TYR A 133 -10.63 -16.54 -35.30
N GLU A 134 -10.02 -17.62 -35.78
CA GLU A 134 -9.62 -17.76 -37.20
C GLU A 134 -10.80 -17.65 -38.16
N ASN A 135 -11.97 -18.17 -37.76
CA ASN A 135 -13.20 -18.10 -38.59
C ASN A 135 -14.01 -16.82 -38.34
N LYS A 136 -13.47 -15.82 -37.65
CA LYS A 136 -14.09 -14.52 -37.37
C LYS A 136 -15.42 -14.59 -36.62
N LEU A 137 -15.64 -15.66 -35.87
CA LEU A 137 -16.77 -15.76 -34.92
C LEU A 137 -16.51 -14.96 -33.65
N ILE A 138 -15.22 -14.77 -33.31
CA ILE A 138 -14.72 -13.86 -32.28
C ILE A 138 -13.80 -12.85 -32.97
N THR A 139 -14.01 -11.55 -32.74
CA THR A 139 -13.17 -10.49 -33.30
C THR A 139 -12.77 -9.49 -32.23
N PHE A 140 -11.54 -9.00 -32.33
CA PHE A 140 -10.98 -7.99 -31.43
C PHE A 140 -10.86 -6.66 -32.19
N HIS A 141 -11.38 -5.59 -31.60
CA HIS A 141 -11.31 -4.24 -32.16
C HIS A 141 -10.61 -3.32 -31.17
N TYR A 142 -9.50 -2.74 -31.60
CA TYR A 142 -8.68 -1.82 -30.82
C TYR A 142 -8.77 -0.42 -31.40
N ARG A 143 -9.39 0.50 -30.68
CA ARG A 143 -9.37 1.94 -30.95
C ARG A 143 -8.71 2.66 -29.79
N ASP A 144 -8.31 3.90 -29.95
CA ASP A 144 -7.56 4.64 -28.93
C ASP A 144 -8.30 4.76 -27.61
N GLU A 145 -9.63 4.90 -27.64
CA GLU A 145 -10.47 5.04 -26.46
C GLU A 145 -11.44 3.87 -26.23
N GLU A 146 -11.49 2.89 -27.13
CA GLU A 146 -12.46 1.79 -27.06
C GLU A 146 -11.83 0.46 -27.47
N ILE A 147 -11.98 -0.54 -26.62
CA ILE A 147 -11.57 -1.92 -26.91
C ILE A 147 -12.79 -2.79 -26.77
N VAL A 148 -13.12 -3.51 -27.85
CA VAL A 148 -14.29 -4.37 -27.92
C VAL A 148 -13.94 -5.75 -28.46
N VAL A 149 -14.40 -6.78 -27.77
CA VAL A 149 -14.37 -8.18 -28.23
C VAL A 149 -15.80 -8.58 -28.59
N ASN A 150 -16.04 -8.90 -29.87
CA ASN A 150 -17.37 -9.30 -30.36
C ASN A 150 -17.47 -10.80 -30.57
N PHE A 151 -18.60 -11.38 -30.17
CA PHE A 151 -19.00 -12.77 -30.38
C PHE A 151 -20.15 -12.80 -31.37
N HIS A 152 -19.85 -12.89 -32.65
CA HIS A 152 -20.83 -12.74 -33.74
C HIS A 152 -21.89 -13.85 -33.79
N MET A 153 -21.64 -15.00 -33.14
CA MET A 153 -22.58 -16.10 -33.14
C MET A 153 -23.86 -15.87 -32.29
N ASN A 154 -23.80 -14.91 -31.36
CA ASN A 154 -24.92 -14.73 -30.39
C ASN A 154 -25.05 -13.28 -29.87
N ASP A 155 -24.49 -12.31 -30.60
CA ASP A 155 -24.57 -10.87 -30.30
C ASP A 155 -24.01 -10.48 -28.90
N SER A 156 -23.07 -11.27 -28.39
CA SER A 156 -22.39 -10.94 -27.13
C SER A 156 -21.15 -10.11 -27.37
N TRP A 157 -20.79 -9.29 -26.40
CA TRP A 157 -19.58 -8.48 -26.47
C TRP A 157 -18.93 -8.25 -25.11
N ILE A 158 -17.61 -7.99 -25.10
CA ILE A 158 -16.85 -7.51 -23.97
C ILE A 158 -16.28 -6.14 -24.35
N ARG A 159 -16.59 -5.11 -23.54
CA ARG A 159 -16.13 -3.75 -23.77
C ARG A 159 -15.29 -3.27 -22.60
N VAL A 160 -14.15 -2.66 -22.90
CA VAL A 160 -13.29 -2.03 -21.89
C VAL A 160 -13.66 -0.56 -21.79
N LEU A 161 -13.92 -0.10 -20.57
CA LEU A 161 -14.21 1.29 -20.27
C LEU A 161 -13.24 1.83 -19.22
N PRO A 162 -12.75 3.08 -19.37
CA PRO A 162 -11.96 3.73 -18.34
C PRO A 162 -12.82 4.02 -17.09
N ALA A 163 -12.17 4.01 -15.90
CA ALA A 163 -12.86 4.28 -14.64
C ALA A 163 -13.04 5.79 -14.39
N ILE A 164 -13.86 6.44 -15.21
CA ILE A 164 -14.14 7.89 -15.17
C ILE A 164 -15.65 8.18 -15.30
N ASP A 165 -16.07 9.38 -14.93
CA ASP A 165 -17.48 9.79 -14.95
C ASP A 165 -18.12 9.76 -16.35
N SER A 166 -17.36 10.04 -17.41
CA SER A 166 -17.85 10.05 -18.79
C SER A 166 -18.19 8.65 -19.33
N SER A 167 -17.79 7.58 -18.64
CA SER A 167 -18.09 6.19 -19.05
C SER A 167 -19.56 5.78 -18.84
N ARG A 168 -20.44 6.69 -18.45
CA ARG A 168 -21.88 6.45 -18.27
C ARG A 168 -22.58 6.11 -19.59
N GLY A 169 -23.69 5.39 -19.50
CA GLY A 169 -24.61 5.15 -20.63
C GLY A 169 -24.67 3.71 -21.13
N GLU A 170 -23.70 2.89 -20.79
CA GLU A 170 -23.72 1.48 -21.17
C GLU A 170 -24.67 0.64 -20.31
N ARG A 171 -25.06 -0.53 -20.84
CA ARG A 171 -25.83 -1.54 -20.11
C ARG A 171 -25.04 -2.83 -20.09
N ALA A 172 -24.84 -3.38 -18.90
CA ALA A 172 -24.02 -4.55 -18.71
C ALA A 172 -24.77 -5.68 -17.98
N THR A 173 -24.61 -6.89 -18.48
CA THR A 173 -25.06 -8.12 -17.81
C THR A 173 -24.03 -8.61 -16.80
N MET A 174 -22.75 -8.27 -17.02
CA MET A 174 -21.64 -8.56 -16.11
C MET A 174 -20.69 -7.36 -16.03
N LEU A 175 -20.26 -7.02 -14.82
CA LEU A 175 -19.23 -6.02 -14.53
C LEU A 175 -18.01 -6.73 -13.98
N ILE A 176 -16.82 -6.38 -14.49
CA ILE A 176 -15.53 -6.89 -14.00
C ILE A 176 -14.65 -5.70 -13.62
N PHE A 177 -14.28 -5.63 -12.35
CA PHE A 177 -13.41 -4.60 -11.79
C PHE A 177 -12.02 -5.20 -11.55
N GLU A 178 -11.06 -4.90 -12.46
CA GLU A 178 -9.67 -5.34 -12.33
C GLU A 178 -8.92 -4.39 -11.40
N GLU A 179 -8.15 -4.93 -10.45
CA GLU A 179 -7.46 -4.19 -9.37
C GLU A 179 -8.39 -3.15 -8.71
N CYS A 180 -9.56 -3.61 -8.27
CA CYS A 180 -10.64 -2.74 -7.79
C CYS A 180 -10.22 -1.82 -6.63
N ARG A 181 -9.20 -2.19 -5.84
CA ARG A 181 -8.63 -1.35 -4.77
C ARG A 181 -8.14 0.01 -5.25
N LEU A 182 -7.66 0.08 -6.49
CA LEU A 182 -7.14 1.30 -7.08
C LEU A 182 -8.24 2.20 -7.69
N LEU A 183 -9.46 1.67 -7.82
CA LEU A 183 -10.59 2.42 -8.37
C LEU A 183 -11.22 3.33 -7.29
N LYS A 184 -11.67 4.50 -7.70
CA LYS A 184 -12.43 5.37 -6.80
C LYS A 184 -13.81 4.78 -6.53
N LYS A 185 -14.13 4.54 -5.25
CA LYS A 185 -15.43 3.95 -4.84
C LYS A 185 -16.62 4.70 -5.43
N ILE A 186 -16.55 6.04 -5.44
CA ILE A 186 -17.65 6.86 -5.99
C ILE A 186 -17.90 6.57 -7.48
N ILE A 187 -16.86 6.33 -8.27
CA ILE A 187 -16.99 5.98 -9.69
C ILE A 187 -17.59 4.58 -9.83
N VAL A 188 -17.14 3.62 -9.03
CA VAL A 188 -17.71 2.27 -9.04
C VAL A 188 -19.21 2.32 -8.73
N ASP A 189 -19.61 3.02 -7.67
CA ASP A 189 -20.99 3.07 -7.19
C ASP A 189 -21.92 3.94 -8.07
N SER A 190 -21.43 5.07 -8.60
CA SER A 190 -22.28 6.03 -9.32
C SER A 190 -22.27 5.87 -10.84
N VAL A 191 -21.24 5.24 -11.41
CA VAL A 191 -21.10 5.06 -12.86
C VAL A 191 -21.37 3.60 -13.24
N PHE A 192 -20.61 2.66 -12.69
CA PHE A 192 -20.62 1.27 -13.16
C PHE A 192 -21.74 0.42 -12.55
N VAL A 193 -21.96 0.46 -11.24
CA VAL A 193 -23.02 -0.35 -10.62
C VAL A 193 -24.40 -0.08 -11.21
N PRO A 194 -24.79 1.16 -11.56
CA PRO A 194 -26.06 1.45 -12.24
C PRO A 194 -26.16 0.93 -13.69
N MET A 195 -25.05 0.56 -14.35
CA MET A 195 -25.06 -0.03 -15.69
C MET A 195 -25.71 -1.42 -15.71
N ARG A 196 -25.83 -2.08 -14.56
CA ARG A 196 -26.39 -3.43 -14.47
C ARG A 196 -27.78 -3.49 -15.07
N SER A 197 -27.94 -4.35 -16.05
CA SER A 197 -29.20 -4.58 -16.73
C SER A 197 -29.39 -6.08 -16.95
N ALA A 198 -30.50 -6.59 -16.46
CA ALA A 198 -30.82 -7.99 -16.69
C ALA A 198 -31.00 -8.26 -18.19
N ARG A 199 -30.48 -9.39 -18.61
CA ARG A 199 -30.63 -9.88 -19.97
C ARG A 199 -32.11 -10.19 -20.25
N VAL A 200 -32.57 -9.79 -21.44
CA VAL A 200 -33.93 -10.15 -21.93
C VAL A 200 -33.77 -10.98 -23.20
N PRO A 201 -33.60 -12.30 -23.07
CA PRO A 201 -33.46 -13.18 -24.22
C PRO A 201 -34.72 -13.12 -25.11
N ALA A 202 -34.57 -13.30 -26.42
CA ALA A 202 -35.68 -13.19 -27.39
C ALA A 202 -36.86 -14.14 -27.09
N TYR A 203 -36.62 -15.30 -26.49
CA TYR A 203 -37.70 -16.22 -26.09
C TYR A 203 -38.59 -15.63 -24.99
N ARG A 204 -38.09 -14.72 -24.15
CA ARG A 204 -38.92 -14.04 -23.13
C ARG A 204 -39.86 -12.98 -23.70
N LEU A 205 -39.69 -12.58 -24.95
CA LEU A 205 -40.64 -11.71 -25.65
C LEU A 205 -41.92 -12.45 -26.02
N LYS A 206 -41.92 -13.79 -25.98
CA LYS A 206 -43.13 -14.59 -26.21
C LYS A 206 -44.03 -14.56 -24.97
N PRO A 207 -45.36 -14.40 -25.14
CA PRO A 207 -46.30 -14.31 -24.03
C PRO A 207 -46.22 -15.46 -23.03
N GLU A 208 -45.90 -16.67 -23.51
CA GLU A 208 -45.76 -17.90 -22.71
C GLU A 208 -44.63 -17.80 -21.65
N TYR A 209 -43.61 -17.02 -21.91
CA TYR A 209 -42.38 -16.93 -21.07
C TYR A 209 -42.18 -15.54 -20.44
N ALA A 210 -42.92 -14.53 -20.87
CA ALA A 210 -42.69 -13.13 -20.49
C ALA A 210 -42.71 -12.92 -18.97
N ASN A 211 -43.59 -13.62 -18.26
CA ASN A 211 -43.77 -13.48 -16.81
C ASN A 211 -43.17 -14.63 -15.99
N ASP A 212 -42.43 -15.55 -16.62
CA ASP A 212 -41.81 -16.66 -15.89
C ASP A 212 -40.55 -16.19 -15.14
N LYS A 213 -40.68 -16.01 -13.81
CA LYS A 213 -39.61 -15.57 -12.94
C LYS A 213 -38.39 -16.51 -12.94
N ARG A 214 -38.57 -17.78 -13.30
CA ARG A 214 -37.47 -18.77 -13.36
C ARG A 214 -36.50 -18.51 -14.52
N LEU A 215 -36.97 -17.77 -15.55
CA LEU A 215 -36.23 -17.45 -16.74
C LEU A 215 -35.54 -16.07 -16.65
N VAL A 216 -35.63 -15.39 -15.52
CA VAL A 216 -34.90 -14.13 -15.28
C VAL A 216 -33.44 -14.45 -15.00
N GLU A 217 -32.58 -14.02 -15.91
CA GLU A 217 -31.13 -14.12 -15.70
C GLU A 217 -30.65 -12.95 -14.86
N ARG A 218 -29.77 -13.24 -13.91
CA ARG A 218 -29.23 -12.24 -12.98
C ARG A 218 -27.98 -11.59 -13.56
N THR A 219 -27.74 -10.35 -13.17
CA THR A 219 -26.51 -9.65 -13.48
C THR A 219 -25.41 -10.08 -12.53
N LYS A 220 -24.16 -10.05 -13.00
CA LYS A 220 -22.98 -10.43 -12.20
C LYS A 220 -22.07 -9.24 -11.94
N ILE A 221 -21.44 -9.24 -10.77
CA ILE A 221 -20.33 -8.33 -10.46
C ILE A 221 -19.14 -9.16 -9.97
N ILE A 222 -17.98 -8.91 -10.55
CA ILE A 222 -16.72 -9.55 -10.17
C ILE A 222 -15.73 -8.47 -9.74
N TYR A 223 -15.29 -8.53 -8.50
CA TYR A 223 -14.23 -7.69 -7.96
C TYR A 223 -12.93 -8.51 -7.90
N LEU A 224 -11.87 -8.00 -8.49
CA LEU A 224 -10.54 -8.61 -8.50
C LEU A 224 -9.55 -7.64 -7.87
N THR A 225 -8.78 -8.10 -6.88
CA THR A 225 -7.74 -7.30 -6.25
C THR A 225 -6.71 -8.16 -5.52
N SER A 226 -5.57 -7.56 -5.20
CA SER A 226 -4.71 -7.97 -4.09
C SER A 226 -5.06 -7.16 -2.85
N THR A 227 -4.57 -7.59 -1.68
CA THR A 227 -4.80 -6.85 -0.43
C THR A 227 -3.89 -5.64 -0.30
N ARG A 228 -4.26 -4.70 0.57
CA ARG A 228 -3.43 -3.57 0.99
C ARG A 228 -3.81 -3.15 2.41
N TYR A 229 -4.47 -2.01 2.60
CA TYR A 229 -4.80 -1.48 3.91
C TYR A 229 -6.28 -1.68 4.27
N LYS A 230 -6.55 -2.01 5.55
CA LYS A 230 -7.91 -2.26 6.06
C LYS A 230 -8.82 -1.03 6.05
N HIS A 231 -8.27 0.20 5.99
CA HIS A 231 -9.08 1.43 5.89
C HIS A 231 -9.61 1.68 4.49
N GLU A 232 -9.04 1.07 3.45
CA GLU A 232 -9.46 1.26 2.07
C GLU A 232 -10.85 0.66 1.82
N TRP A 233 -11.60 1.24 0.89
CA TRP A 233 -12.98 0.84 0.61
C TRP A 233 -13.12 -0.63 0.18
N PHE A 234 -12.12 -1.17 -0.51
CA PHE A 234 -12.15 -2.56 -0.97
C PHE A 234 -12.24 -3.54 0.19
N TRP A 235 -11.58 -3.25 1.33
CA TRP A 235 -11.63 -4.10 2.50
C TRP A 235 -13.01 -4.12 3.14
N ASN A 236 -13.70 -2.98 3.18
CA ASN A 236 -15.08 -2.91 3.66
C ASN A 236 -16.04 -3.64 2.71
N ALA A 237 -15.82 -3.55 1.39
CA ALA A 237 -16.57 -4.30 0.39
C ALA A 237 -16.32 -5.82 0.53
N TRP A 238 -15.06 -6.24 0.79
CA TRP A 238 -14.73 -7.63 1.10
C TRP A 238 -15.49 -8.12 2.33
N LYS A 239 -15.41 -7.41 3.46
CA LYS A 239 -16.15 -7.77 4.69
C LYS A 239 -17.64 -7.86 4.46
N ALA A 240 -18.22 -6.92 3.74
CA ALA A 240 -19.65 -6.97 3.39
C ALA A 240 -19.98 -8.20 2.54
N CYS A 241 -19.12 -8.57 1.59
CA CYS A 241 -19.29 -9.78 0.79
C CYS A 241 -19.19 -11.06 1.65
N VAL A 242 -18.22 -11.12 2.59
CA VAL A 242 -18.10 -12.23 3.57
C VAL A 242 -19.36 -12.34 4.42
N ASN A 243 -19.84 -11.24 4.98
CA ASN A 243 -21.06 -11.24 5.81
C ASN A 243 -22.28 -11.70 5.00
N ASN A 244 -22.43 -11.24 3.77
CA ASN A 244 -23.53 -11.64 2.89
C ASN A 244 -23.43 -13.11 2.42
N PHE A 245 -22.21 -13.66 2.33
CA PHE A 245 -22.00 -15.08 2.05
C PHE A 245 -22.61 -15.98 3.13
N PHE A 246 -22.49 -15.57 4.40
CA PHE A 246 -23.10 -16.31 5.53
C PHE A 246 -24.56 -15.95 5.77
N ALA A 247 -25.05 -14.84 5.21
CA ALA A 247 -26.43 -14.41 5.38
C ALA A 247 -27.33 -15.04 4.31
N SER A 248 -28.57 -15.37 4.68
CA SER A 248 -29.61 -15.82 3.72
C SER A 248 -30.14 -14.63 2.92
N THR A 249 -29.40 -14.20 1.90
CA THR A 249 -29.80 -13.10 1.00
C THR A 249 -30.43 -13.63 -0.28
N LYS A 250 -31.15 -12.74 -1.02
CA LYS A 250 -31.72 -13.08 -2.34
C LYS A 250 -30.65 -13.19 -3.42
N LEU A 251 -29.50 -12.52 -3.24
CA LEU A 251 -28.36 -12.58 -4.13
C LEU A 251 -27.35 -13.60 -3.61
N VAL A 252 -26.67 -14.27 -4.53
CA VAL A 252 -25.62 -15.25 -4.20
C VAL A 252 -24.28 -14.53 -4.17
N TYR A 253 -23.68 -14.49 -2.99
CA TYR A 253 -22.35 -13.95 -2.76
C TYR A 253 -21.37 -15.10 -2.61
N ASN A 254 -20.23 -15.03 -3.29
CA ASN A 254 -19.11 -15.92 -3.05
C ASN A 254 -17.80 -15.12 -2.99
N ILE A 255 -16.81 -15.68 -2.32
CA ILE A 255 -15.50 -15.10 -2.09
C ILE A 255 -14.44 -16.15 -2.31
N PHE A 256 -13.25 -15.71 -2.71
CA PHE A 256 -12.06 -16.53 -2.69
C PHE A 256 -10.86 -15.65 -2.35
N ALA A 257 -10.00 -16.14 -1.45
CA ALA A 257 -8.72 -15.52 -1.13
C ALA A 257 -7.60 -16.57 -1.30
N GLY A 258 -6.46 -16.13 -1.82
CA GLY A 258 -5.29 -16.97 -2.00
C GLY A 258 -4.00 -16.18 -1.85
N ASP A 259 -2.97 -16.82 -1.33
CA ASP A 259 -1.65 -16.29 -1.12
C ASP A 259 -0.60 -16.93 -2.04
N ILE A 260 0.66 -16.55 -1.88
CA ILE A 260 1.77 -17.07 -2.67
C ILE A 260 1.98 -18.59 -2.47
N LEU A 261 1.61 -19.14 -1.30
CA LEU A 261 1.73 -20.59 -1.05
C LEU A 261 0.82 -21.39 -1.98
N THR A 262 -0.35 -20.85 -2.31
CA THR A 262 -1.25 -21.41 -3.32
C THR A 262 -0.58 -21.44 -4.70
N SER A 263 0.19 -20.41 -5.05
CA SER A 263 0.96 -20.35 -6.30
C SER A 263 2.06 -21.39 -6.36
N VAL A 264 2.81 -21.57 -5.28
CA VAL A 264 3.87 -22.59 -5.16
C VAL A 264 3.27 -24.00 -5.22
N TYR A 265 2.22 -24.25 -4.46
CA TYR A 265 1.54 -25.57 -4.46
C TYR A 265 1.07 -26.00 -5.85
N HIS A 266 0.62 -25.06 -6.66
CA HIS A 266 0.14 -25.34 -8.02
C HIS A 266 1.22 -25.18 -9.11
N ASN A 267 2.48 -24.97 -8.75
CA ASN A 267 3.63 -24.81 -9.66
C ASN A 267 3.46 -23.65 -10.66
N PHE A 268 2.94 -22.50 -10.21
CA PHE A 268 2.99 -21.24 -10.96
C PHE A 268 4.30 -20.49 -10.69
N LYS A 269 4.84 -20.65 -9.47
CA LYS A 269 6.16 -20.17 -9.06
C LYS A 269 6.87 -21.27 -8.32
N THR A 270 8.20 -21.29 -8.38
CA THR A 270 9.03 -22.13 -7.51
C THR A 270 9.26 -21.45 -6.17
N GLN A 271 9.74 -22.20 -5.18
CA GLN A 271 10.11 -21.61 -3.89
C GLN A 271 11.29 -20.63 -4.05
N GLU A 272 12.23 -20.97 -4.93
CA GLU A 272 13.38 -20.13 -5.25
C GLU A 272 12.96 -18.78 -5.87
N ASP A 273 11.97 -18.78 -6.76
CA ASP A 273 11.41 -17.54 -7.30
C ASP A 273 10.79 -16.66 -6.21
N VAL A 274 10.08 -17.28 -5.25
CA VAL A 274 9.47 -16.56 -4.13
C VAL A 274 10.53 -15.98 -3.20
N ASP A 275 11.61 -16.72 -2.94
CA ASP A 275 12.70 -16.25 -2.08
C ASP A 275 13.50 -15.11 -2.77
N ALA A 276 13.66 -15.17 -4.09
CA ALA A 276 14.25 -14.09 -4.87
C ALA A 276 13.36 -12.82 -4.87
N ASP A 277 12.03 -12.98 -4.98
CA ASP A 277 11.09 -11.86 -4.87
C ASP A 277 11.16 -11.21 -3.48
N LYS A 278 11.18 -12.01 -2.41
CA LYS A 278 11.30 -11.52 -1.02
C LYS A 278 12.58 -10.73 -0.79
N ALA A 279 13.69 -11.15 -1.39
CA ALA A 279 14.97 -10.45 -1.26
C ALA A 279 14.95 -9.03 -1.89
N GLN A 280 13.96 -8.72 -2.72
CA GLN A 280 13.81 -7.43 -3.40
C GLN A 280 12.67 -6.57 -2.85
N MET A 281 11.93 -7.07 -1.87
CA MET A 281 10.74 -6.43 -1.30
C MET A 281 10.98 -6.09 0.18
N SER A 282 10.31 -5.04 0.67
CA SER A 282 10.23 -4.81 2.11
C SER A 282 9.35 -5.86 2.80
N ASP A 283 9.53 -6.08 4.10
CA ASP A 283 8.69 -7.01 4.88
C ASP A 283 7.20 -6.68 4.78
N LEU A 284 6.86 -5.38 4.72
CA LEU A 284 5.50 -4.91 4.57
C LEU A 284 4.94 -5.28 3.18
N GLU A 285 5.73 -5.07 2.13
CA GLU A 285 5.37 -5.44 0.76
C GLU A 285 5.20 -6.96 0.62
N VAL A 286 6.10 -7.75 1.24
CA VAL A 286 6.00 -9.22 1.28
C VAL A 286 4.68 -9.66 1.91
N ARG A 287 4.31 -9.11 3.06
CA ARG A 287 3.04 -9.44 3.74
C ARG A 287 1.83 -9.11 2.87
N MET A 288 1.80 -7.94 2.25
CA MET A 288 0.66 -7.52 1.43
C MET A 288 0.60 -8.21 0.07
N GLU A 289 1.68 -8.17 -0.70
CA GLU A 289 1.67 -8.59 -2.10
C GLU A 289 1.86 -10.11 -2.29
N LEU A 290 2.62 -10.78 -1.39
CA LEU A 290 2.84 -12.22 -1.46
C LEU A 290 1.91 -13.02 -0.54
N TYR A 291 1.82 -12.66 0.74
CA TYR A 291 0.97 -13.38 1.69
C TYR A 291 -0.48 -12.89 1.71
N ASN A 292 -0.81 -11.83 0.97
CA ASN A 292 -2.17 -11.30 0.87
C ASN A 292 -2.77 -10.92 2.23
N GLU A 293 -1.94 -10.41 3.14
CA GLU A 293 -2.30 -10.02 4.50
C GLU A 293 -2.69 -8.54 4.56
N PRO A 294 -3.95 -8.21 4.88
CA PRO A 294 -4.38 -6.81 4.99
C PRO A 294 -3.79 -6.17 6.24
N GLN A 295 -3.16 -5.01 6.06
CA GLN A 295 -2.53 -4.26 7.14
C GLN A 295 -3.48 -3.20 7.73
N GLY A 296 -3.43 -2.97 9.04
CA GLY A 296 -4.29 -1.97 9.67
C GLY A 296 -4.23 -1.95 11.19
N GLU A 297 -5.03 -1.07 11.77
CA GLU A 297 -5.08 -0.77 13.19
C GLU A 297 -5.49 -1.96 14.06
N VAL A 298 -5.01 -1.93 15.30
CA VAL A 298 -5.55 -2.78 16.40
C VAL A 298 -6.70 -2.05 17.11
N GLU A 299 -7.59 -2.79 17.74
CA GLU A 299 -8.69 -2.21 18.48
C GLU A 299 -8.16 -1.38 19.66
N GLY A 300 -8.65 -0.15 19.82
CA GLY A 300 -8.19 0.78 20.86
C GLY A 300 -6.84 1.45 20.60
N SER A 301 -6.38 1.48 19.36
CA SER A 301 -5.17 2.21 18.96
C SER A 301 -5.25 3.69 19.34
N PHE A 302 -4.15 4.23 19.88
CA PHE A 302 -4.04 5.65 20.21
C PHE A 302 -3.91 6.52 18.95
N TYR A 303 -3.14 6.05 17.97
CA TYR A 303 -3.03 6.63 16.64
C TYR A 303 -3.81 5.79 15.62
N THR A 304 -4.49 6.46 14.69
CA THR A 304 -5.18 5.78 13.58
C THR A 304 -4.39 5.92 12.29
N LEU A 305 -4.52 4.95 11.40
CA LEU A 305 -3.87 5.01 10.09
C LEU A 305 -4.39 6.20 9.26
N GLU A 306 -5.66 6.56 9.44
CA GLU A 306 -6.26 7.73 8.79
C GLU A 306 -5.55 9.04 9.18
N MET A 307 -5.19 9.20 10.47
CA MET A 307 -4.43 10.38 10.93
C MET A 307 -3.11 10.54 10.18
N PHE A 308 -2.39 9.46 9.91
CA PHE A 308 -1.14 9.51 9.15
C PHE A 308 -1.38 9.71 7.66
N ASN A 309 -2.33 8.98 7.06
CA ASN A 309 -2.57 9.04 5.62
C ASN A 309 -3.05 10.40 5.15
N ASN A 310 -3.85 11.11 5.95
CA ASN A 310 -4.26 12.48 5.66
C ASN A 310 -3.10 13.48 5.65
N ASN A 311 -1.95 13.07 6.20
CA ASN A 311 -0.74 13.88 6.30
C ASN A 311 0.40 13.40 5.38
N ARG A 312 0.18 12.40 4.52
CA ARG A 312 1.15 11.92 3.51
C ARG A 312 1.12 12.82 2.27
N THR A 313 1.79 13.97 2.35
CA THR A 313 1.77 14.99 1.28
C THR A 313 3.12 15.18 0.60
N ILE A 314 4.20 14.63 1.16
CA ILE A 314 5.55 14.74 0.60
C ILE A 314 5.72 13.66 -0.47
N LYS A 315 5.88 14.05 -1.74
CA LYS A 315 6.01 13.09 -2.85
C LYS A 315 7.31 12.32 -2.81
N LYS A 316 8.41 12.94 -2.38
CA LYS A 316 9.76 12.36 -2.37
C LYS A 316 10.39 12.56 -1.00
N ALA A 317 10.78 11.47 -0.36
CA ALA A 317 11.62 11.53 0.83
C ALA A 317 13.01 12.13 0.49
N PHE A 318 13.68 12.69 1.47
CA PHE A 318 15.07 13.07 1.33
C PHE A 318 15.91 11.81 1.06
N VAL A 319 16.85 11.90 0.11
CA VAL A 319 17.79 10.83 -0.20
C VAL A 319 19.18 11.36 0.07
N PRO A 320 19.80 10.98 1.20
CA PRO A 320 21.16 11.42 1.50
C PRO A 320 22.13 10.96 0.41
N PRO A 321 23.07 11.80 -0.03
CA PRO A 321 24.11 11.38 -0.96
C PRO A 321 25.00 10.31 -0.33
N THR A 322 25.67 9.50 -1.14
CA THR A 322 26.86 8.79 -0.67
C THR A 322 28.03 9.78 -0.60
N THR A 323 29.04 9.44 0.21
CA THR A 323 30.25 10.24 0.29
C THR A 323 30.91 10.44 -1.07
N GLU A 324 30.97 9.37 -1.89
CA GLU A 324 31.52 9.40 -3.25
C GLU A 324 30.73 10.35 -4.18
N GLU A 325 29.38 10.29 -4.14
CA GLU A 325 28.51 11.18 -4.93
C GLU A 325 28.69 12.64 -4.52
N TYR A 326 28.82 12.88 -3.20
CA TYR A 326 29.03 14.23 -2.68
C TYR A 326 30.39 14.80 -3.13
N VAL A 327 31.47 14.04 -2.92
CA VAL A 327 32.83 14.45 -3.32
C VAL A 327 32.95 14.63 -4.83
N ALA A 328 32.32 13.77 -5.62
CA ALA A 328 32.31 13.89 -7.08
C ALA A 328 31.63 15.18 -7.58
N LYS A 329 30.59 15.65 -6.87
CA LYS A 329 29.82 16.84 -7.28
C LYS A 329 30.42 18.16 -6.76
N TYR A 330 30.86 18.18 -5.51
CA TYR A 330 31.24 19.42 -4.81
C TYR A 330 32.72 19.49 -4.46
N GLY A 331 33.45 18.37 -4.51
CA GLY A 331 34.82 18.30 -3.95
C GLY A 331 34.80 18.05 -2.45
N ARG A 332 36.00 18.13 -1.83
CA ARG A 332 36.17 17.89 -0.41
C ARG A 332 35.95 19.19 0.38
N GLY A 333 35.20 19.11 1.47
CA GLY A 333 35.02 20.20 2.41
C GLY A 333 34.01 21.27 2.02
N GLU A 334 33.14 21.00 1.04
CA GLU A 334 32.12 21.95 0.60
C GLU A 334 30.70 21.70 1.19
N PHE A 335 29.69 22.45 0.71
CA PHE A 335 28.37 22.60 1.34
C PHE A 335 27.44 21.40 1.25
N PRO A 336 26.42 21.30 2.17
CA PRO A 336 25.49 20.20 2.21
C PRO A 336 24.65 20.05 0.93
N TRP A 337 24.36 18.80 0.58
CA TRP A 337 23.58 18.45 -0.60
C TRP A 337 22.08 18.39 -0.30
N PHE A 338 21.54 19.46 0.19
CA PHE A 338 20.11 19.60 0.41
C PHE A 338 19.65 20.95 -0.16
N ARG A 339 18.38 21.24 -0.05
CA ARG A 339 17.83 22.54 -0.44
C ARG A 339 18.21 23.62 0.55
N ASP A 340 18.18 24.87 0.12
CA ASP A 340 18.32 26.01 1.04
C ASP A 340 17.20 26.02 2.08
N LYS A 341 17.50 26.51 3.28
CA LYS A 341 16.51 26.70 4.33
C LYS A 341 15.53 27.81 3.96
N GLN A 342 14.27 27.58 4.27
CA GLN A 342 13.25 28.65 4.21
C GLN A 342 13.44 29.60 5.39
N GLU A 343 12.83 30.79 5.32
CA GLU A 343 12.87 31.74 6.43
C GLU A 343 12.30 31.13 7.72
N GLY A 344 13.09 31.10 8.78
CA GLY A 344 12.72 30.51 10.06
C GLY A 344 12.68 28.99 10.09
N GLU A 345 13.17 28.29 9.05
CA GLU A 345 13.29 26.85 9.06
C GLU A 345 14.35 26.36 10.03
N ILE A 346 13.99 25.37 10.84
CA ILE A 346 14.88 24.62 11.73
C ILE A 346 14.87 23.18 11.27
N ARG A 347 16.05 22.55 11.16
CA ARG A 347 16.22 21.14 10.82
C ARG A 347 16.73 20.36 12.01
N THR A 348 16.10 19.23 12.27
CA THR A 348 16.42 18.38 13.42
C THR A 348 16.78 16.97 12.99
N LEU A 349 17.72 16.37 13.72
CA LEU A 349 17.86 14.91 13.80
C LEU A 349 17.19 14.43 15.08
N PHE A 350 16.46 13.33 15.00
CA PHE A 350 15.95 12.62 16.15
C PHE A 350 16.53 11.21 16.18
N ILE A 351 17.05 10.81 17.35
CA ILE A 351 17.86 9.60 17.48
C ILE A 351 17.44 8.83 18.73
N ASP A 352 17.18 7.53 18.54
CA ASP A 352 17.00 6.55 19.61
C ASP A 352 18.00 5.41 19.41
N PHE A 353 18.88 5.16 20.40
CA PHE A 353 19.93 4.16 20.30
C PHE A 353 19.50 2.78 20.80
N ALA A 354 19.83 1.74 20.03
CA ALA A 354 19.75 0.35 20.46
C ALA A 354 21.05 -0.13 21.14
N PHE A 355 20.92 -0.96 22.17
CA PHE A 355 22.05 -1.41 22.98
C PHE A 355 22.25 -2.92 23.06
N THR A 356 21.27 -3.70 22.67
CA THR A 356 21.32 -5.16 22.81
C THR A 356 21.17 -5.86 21.46
N ASP A 357 22.26 -6.53 21.05
CA ASP A 357 22.17 -7.67 20.15
C ASP A 357 21.64 -8.85 20.98
N THR A 358 20.32 -8.99 21.09
CA THR A 358 19.76 -10.16 21.78
C THR A 358 19.94 -11.39 20.88
N VAL A 359 20.91 -12.22 21.21
CA VAL A 359 21.18 -13.55 20.63
C VAL A 359 20.11 -14.58 20.97
N ASN A 360 19.01 -14.20 21.62
CA ASN A 360 17.92 -15.11 21.94
C ASN A 360 16.88 -15.09 20.81
N ALA A 361 16.66 -16.25 20.21
CA ALA A 361 15.73 -16.50 19.10
C ALA A 361 14.25 -16.06 19.34
N ASN A 362 13.95 -15.46 20.49
CA ASN A 362 12.61 -15.04 20.91
C ASN A 362 12.43 -13.53 21.12
N VAL A 363 13.48 -12.71 20.98
CA VAL A 363 13.40 -11.24 21.14
C VAL A 363 14.03 -10.60 19.90
N THR A 364 13.25 -9.79 19.19
CA THR A 364 13.78 -8.99 18.07
C THR A 364 14.75 -7.95 18.61
N ALA A 365 15.98 -7.88 18.08
CA ALA A 365 16.98 -6.88 18.46
C ALA A 365 16.44 -5.46 18.29
N ASP A 366 16.71 -4.56 19.23
CA ASP A 366 16.38 -3.15 19.09
C ASP A 366 17.23 -2.52 17.98
N ASN A 367 16.67 -1.52 17.29
CA ASN A 367 17.37 -0.81 16.23
C ASN A 367 17.67 0.62 16.65
N THR A 368 18.90 1.09 16.40
CA THR A 368 19.20 2.52 16.42
C THR A 368 18.39 3.20 15.31
N VAL A 369 17.60 4.19 15.65
CA VAL A 369 16.79 4.98 14.72
C VAL A 369 17.43 6.34 14.55
N ILE A 370 17.60 6.79 13.30
CA ILE A 370 18.06 8.13 12.95
C ILE A 370 17.05 8.72 11.97
N GLY A 371 16.41 9.84 12.30
CA GLY A 371 15.45 10.48 11.42
C GLY A 371 15.69 11.98 11.26
N CYS A 372 15.25 12.52 10.13
CA CYS A 372 15.36 13.92 9.76
C CYS A 372 13.95 14.56 9.73
N MET A 373 13.81 15.67 10.44
CA MET A 373 12.59 16.48 10.43
C MET A 373 12.94 17.94 10.27
N SER A 374 12.24 18.64 9.34
CA SER A 374 12.28 20.09 9.24
C SER A 374 11.00 20.72 9.78
N GLY A 375 11.10 21.93 10.29
CA GLY A 375 9.94 22.71 10.70
C GLY A 375 10.14 24.18 10.38
N TYR A 376 9.06 24.84 9.98
CA TYR A 376 9.05 26.25 9.62
C TYR A 376 7.71 26.90 9.98
N PRO A 377 7.69 28.21 10.29
CA PRO A 377 6.45 28.91 10.55
C PRO A 377 5.59 28.98 9.28
N ASN A 378 4.27 28.87 9.45
CA ASN A 378 3.34 29.12 8.36
C ASN A 378 3.35 30.64 7.98
N GLU A 379 2.73 31.00 6.86
CA GLU A 379 2.68 32.38 6.35
C GLU A 379 2.22 33.41 7.40
N ASN A 380 1.24 33.04 8.21
CA ASN A 380 0.68 33.91 9.26
C ASN A 380 1.49 33.85 10.58
N LYS A 381 2.59 33.12 10.63
CA LYS A 381 3.41 32.88 11.84
C LYS A 381 2.59 32.44 13.07
N SER A 382 1.45 31.74 12.85
CA SER A 382 0.56 31.27 13.91
C SER A 382 0.76 29.80 14.25
N ARG A 383 1.40 29.03 13.37
CA ARG A 383 1.65 27.59 13.48
C ARG A 383 3.03 27.23 12.94
N TYR A 384 3.58 26.14 13.44
CA TYR A 384 4.82 25.53 12.92
C TYR A 384 4.48 24.30 12.09
N LEU A 385 4.73 24.33 10.77
CA LEU A 385 4.58 23.20 9.87
C LEU A 385 5.83 22.32 9.97
N ARG A 386 5.66 21.01 9.97
CA ARG A 386 6.72 20.02 10.19
C ARG A 386 6.72 19.01 9.05
N ASN A 387 7.90 18.66 8.54
CA ASN A 387 8.07 17.64 7.53
C ASN A 387 9.00 16.56 8.07
N VAL A 388 8.52 15.33 8.20
CA VAL A 388 9.39 14.16 8.43
C VAL A 388 9.90 13.75 7.06
N GLU A 389 11.17 14.01 6.78
CA GLU A 389 11.70 13.91 5.42
C GLU A 389 12.49 12.64 5.15
N TYR A 390 13.03 12.01 6.22
CA TYR A 390 13.85 10.80 6.10
C TYR A 390 13.93 10.03 7.41
N MET A 391 14.15 8.74 7.30
CA MET A 391 14.46 7.86 8.43
C MET A 391 15.28 6.66 7.96
N GLU A 392 16.22 6.21 8.80
CA GLU A 392 16.98 4.99 8.62
C GLU A 392 17.25 4.30 9.96
N THR A 393 17.65 3.04 9.93
CA THR A 393 17.89 2.25 11.15
C THR A 393 19.15 1.42 11.04
N TYR A 394 19.83 1.22 12.19
CA TYR A 394 21.04 0.40 12.34
C TYR A 394 20.83 -0.65 13.42
N ALA A 395 21.43 -1.82 13.25
CA ALA A 395 21.48 -2.81 14.32
C ALA A 395 22.34 -2.31 15.50
N GLY A 396 22.12 -2.84 16.71
CA GLY A 396 22.87 -2.43 17.90
C GLY A 396 24.39 -2.68 17.79
N SER A 397 24.80 -3.70 17.01
CA SER A 397 26.20 -4.04 16.67
C SER A 397 26.88 -3.01 15.77
N GLU A 398 26.14 -2.24 14.98
CA GLU A 398 26.66 -1.25 14.02
C GLU A 398 26.90 0.12 14.66
N LYS A 399 27.60 0.11 15.81
CA LYS A 399 27.83 1.32 16.61
C LYS A 399 28.56 2.41 15.83
N ASP A 400 29.72 2.08 15.31
CA ASP A 400 30.62 3.07 14.71
C ASP A 400 30.04 3.61 13.41
N GLU A 401 29.36 2.77 12.64
CA GLU A 401 28.65 3.14 11.43
C GLU A 401 27.49 4.13 11.73
N SER A 402 26.71 3.86 12.77
CA SER A 402 25.62 4.76 13.17
C SER A 402 26.14 6.12 13.67
N LEU A 403 27.23 6.14 14.42
CA LEU A 403 27.86 7.39 14.90
C LEU A 403 28.45 8.22 13.75
N LEU A 404 29.09 7.56 12.78
CA LEU A 404 29.59 8.21 11.57
C LEU A 404 28.42 8.80 10.77
N ARG A 405 27.36 8.00 10.59
CA ARG A 405 26.18 8.41 9.83
C ARG A 405 25.44 9.60 10.44
N ILE A 406 25.38 9.70 11.76
CA ILE A 406 24.83 10.88 12.44
C ILE A 406 25.62 12.15 12.05
N ARG A 407 26.96 12.08 11.97
CA ARG A 407 27.81 13.21 11.56
C ARG A 407 27.61 13.58 10.08
N GLU A 408 27.52 12.56 9.20
CA GLU A 408 27.23 12.77 7.78
C GLU A 408 25.86 13.41 7.57
N LEU A 409 24.81 12.90 8.21
CA LEU A 409 23.46 13.46 8.11
C LEU A 409 23.39 14.86 8.72
N PHE A 410 24.10 15.12 9.81
CA PHE A 410 24.21 16.46 10.37
C PHE A 410 24.72 17.46 9.32
N PHE A 411 25.72 17.06 8.55
CA PHE A 411 26.28 17.86 7.48
C PHE A 411 25.38 17.92 6.23
N TYR A 412 24.96 16.77 5.70
CA TYR A 412 24.18 16.71 4.46
C TYR A 412 22.79 17.32 4.56
N TYR A 413 22.17 17.23 5.73
CA TYR A 413 20.84 17.78 5.97
C TYR A 413 20.89 19.22 6.53
N ASP A 414 22.08 19.75 6.84
CA ASP A 414 22.28 21.08 7.44
C ASP A 414 21.46 21.26 8.73
N VAL A 415 21.80 20.41 9.74
CA VAL A 415 21.04 20.26 10.98
C VAL A 415 21.34 21.38 11.98
N ASP A 416 20.30 21.87 12.65
CA ASP A 416 20.40 22.86 13.71
C ASP A 416 20.36 22.23 15.11
N VAL A 417 19.59 21.14 15.27
CA VAL A 417 19.32 20.53 16.58
C VAL A 417 19.28 19.01 16.46
N ILE A 418 19.87 18.31 17.44
CA ILE A 418 19.83 16.86 17.58
C ILE A 418 19.05 16.52 18.86
N LEU A 419 17.96 15.76 18.73
CA LEU A 419 17.23 15.19 19.86
C LEU A 419 17.68 13.77 20.07
N LEU A 420 18.29 13.48 21.21
CA LEU A 420 18.99 12.23 21.48
C LEU A 420 18.45 11.55 22.73
N ASP A 421 17.90 10.35 22.63
CA ASP A 421 17.53 9.56 23.80
C ASP A 421 18.78 9.06 24.50
N LEU A 422 18.93 9.48 25.76
CA LEU A 422 20.09 9.13 26.58
C LEU A 422 19.85 8.01 27.60
N ARG A 423 18.67 7.40 27.58
CA ARG A 423 18.37 6.25 28.43
C ARG A 423 19.16 5.02 27.98
N ASN A 424 19.28 4.04 28.89
CA ASN A 424 19.81 2.71 28.58
C ASN A 424 21.21 2.69 27.90
N GLY A 425 22.14 3.59 28.29
CA GLY A 425 23.48 3.67 27.73
C GLY A 425 23.67 4.71 26.60
N GLY A 426 22.64 5.49 26.24
CA GLY A 426 22.75 6.60 25.28
C GLY A 426 23.78 7.66 25.64
N GLU A 427 24.14 7.76 26.93
CA GLU A 427 25.20 8.65 27.41
C GLU A 427 26.58 8.28 26.85
N ASP A 428 26.89 6.99 26.74
CA ASP A 428 28.20 6.54 26.20
C ASP A 428 28.30 6.87 24.71
N ARG A 429 27.18 6.69 23.96
CA ARG A 429 27.12 7.06 22.55
C ARG A 429 27.24 8.58 22.36
N TRP A 430 26.55 9.38 23.20
CA TRP A 430 26.72 10.83 23.18
C TRP A 430 28.15 11.25 23.53
N GLN A 431 28.79 10.58 24.46
CA GLN A 431 30.19 10.90 24.83
C GLN A 431 31.13 10.70 23.64
N ASP A 432 30.93 9.68 22.82
CA ASP A 432 31.68 9.50 21.57
C ASP A 432 31.33 10.58 20.53
N LEU A 433 30.05 11.00 20.40
CA LEU A 433 29.65 12.12 19.55
C LEU A 433 30.17 13.47 20.04
N SER A 434 30.48 13.62 21.35
CA SER A 434 31.04 14.85 21.91
C SER A 434 32.50 15.08 21.58
N LYS A 435 33.18 14.08 20.96
CA LYS A 435 34.54 14.19 20.46
C LYS A 435 34.54 14.75 19.04
N SER A 436 35.54 15.55 18.71
CA SER A 436 35.78 15.93 17.31
C SER A 436 36.18 14.71 16.47
N TYR A 437 35.86 14.73 15.19
CA TYR A 437 36.10 13.61 14.27
C TYR A 437 36.51 14.13 12.88
N PHE A 438 37.63 13.61 12.35
CA PHE A 438 38.06 13.92 10.99
C PHE A 438 37.54 12.84 10.03
N HIS A 439 36.70 13.25 9.07
CA HIS A 439 36.21 12.38 8.04
C HIS A 439 37.15 12.38 6.84
N GLU A 440 37.94 11.31 6.68
CA GLU A 440 39.04 11.24 5.69
C GLU A 440 38.53 11.41 4.24
N GLU A 441 37.44 10.77 3.88
CA GLU A 441 36.90 10.82 2.50
C GLU A 441 36.33 12.20 2.15
N LEU A 442 35.59 12.81 3.05
CA LEU A 442 35.05 14.17 2.86
C LEU A 442 36.10 15.25 3.03
N GLY A 443 37.21 14.97 3.74
CA GLY A 443 38.23 15.95 4.12
C GLY A 443 37.68 17.02 5.09
N ILE A 444 36.70 16.68 5.93
CA ILE A 444 36.02 17.61 6.85
C ILE A 444 36.36 17.24 8.28
N GLN A 445 36.70 18.26 9.08
CA GLN A 445 36.81 18.14 10.53
C GLN A 445 35.43 18.44 11.15
N PHE A 446 34.74 17.43 11.63
CA PHE A 446 33.54 17.61 12.45
C PHE A 446 33.94 18.02 13.87
N SER A 447 33.33 19.09 14.39
CA SER A 447 33.40 19.39 15.83
C SER A 447 32.57 18.36 16.61
N GLY A 448 32.88 18.19 17.89
CA GLY A 448 32.03 17.41 18.79
C GLY A 448 30.66 18.04 18.94
N PHE A 449 29.68 17.23 19.36
CA PHE A 449 28.33 17.70 19.63
C PHE A 449 28.09 17.91 21.13
N GLY A 450 27.98 19.17 21.54
CA GLY A 450 27.71 19.61 22.92
C GLY A 450 26.22 19.80 23.19
N ILE A 451 25.90 19.95 24.48
CA ILE A 451 24.52 20.13 24.93
C ILE A 451 23.98 21.51 24.53
N TYR A 452 22.74 21.53 24.07
CA TYR A 452 22.01 22.73 23.65
C TYR A 452 22.01 23.80 24.76
N ASN A 453 22.03 25.06 24.37
CA ASN A 453 22.29 26.15 25.31
C ASN A 453 21.04 26.94 25.72
N ASP A 454 19.86 26.32 25.65
CA ASP A 454 18.59 26.92 26.03
C ASP A 454 17.93 26.08 27.14
N ASP A 455 18.07 26.53 28.41
CA ASP A 455 17.52 25.85 29.58
C ASP A 455 15.99 25.84 29.59
N ASP A 456 15.34 26.82 28.96
CA ASP A 456 13.88 26.89 28.85
C ASP A 456 13.33 25.79 27.94
N VAL A 457 14.07 25.38 26.92
CA VAL A 457 13.74 24.22 26.10
C VAL A 457 14.15 22.92 26.79
N LEU A 458 15.37 22.86 27.36
CA LEU A 458 15.91 21.65 27.98
C LEU A 458 15.06 21.08 29.10
N ARG A 459 14.43 21.92 29.94
CA ARG A 459 13.57 21.47 31.07
C ARG A 459 12.43 20.54 30.65
N PHE A 460 11.98 20.61 29.41
CA PHE A 460 10.95 19.73 28.87
C PHE A 460 11.46 18.34 28.44
N TYR A 461 12.78 18.17 28.36
CA TYR A 461 13.43 16.93 27.91
C TYR A 461 14.28 16.27 29.01
N CYS A 462 14.97 17.04 29.83
CA CYS A 462 15.79 16.53 30.92
C CYS A 462 15.78 17.50 32.11
N ASP A 463 16.29 17.01 33.25
CA ASP A 463 16.43 17.84 34.45
C ASP A 463 17.68 18.71 34.33
N LYS A 464 17.65 19.92 34.90
CA LYS A 464 18.76 20.88 34.86
C LYS A 464 20.09 20.28 35.37
N ALA A 465 20.05 19.61 36.52
CA ALA A 465 21.24 18.98 37.09
C ALA A 465 21.87 17.95 36.14
N LYS A 466 21.06 17.23 35.37
CA LYS A 466 21.53 16.28 34.36
C LYS A 466 22.13 17.00 33.15
N ALA A 467 21.48 18.06 32.67
CA ALA A 467 22.00 18.87 31.56
C ALA A 467 23.38 19.49 31.91
N ASP A 468 23.52 20.04 33.13
CA ASP A 468 24.80 20.63 33.60
C ASP A 468 25.89 19.56 33.75
N ASN A 469 25.57 18.38 34.26
CA ASN A 469 26.50 17.25 34.32
C ASN A 469 27.00 16.85 32.91
N LEU A 470 26.06 16.75 31.94
CA LEU A 470 26.44 16.43 30.56
C LEU A 470 27.32 17.54 29.93
N ARG A 471 26.98 18.82 30.16
CA ARG A 471 27.82 19.94 29.69
C ARG A 471 29.27 19.86 30.21
N SER A 472 29.43 19.51 31.49
CA SER A 472 30.77 19.37 32.09
C SER A 472 31.56 18.17 31.55
N ARG A 473 30.90 17.19 30.97
CA ARG A 473 31.48 15.98 30.38
C ARG A 473 31.71 16.08 28.85
N THR A 474 31.40 17.20 28.21
CA THR A 474 31.66 17.42 26.79
C THR A 474 33.16 17.41 26.55
N VAL A 475 33.64 16.56 25.63
CA VAL A 475 35.09 16.32 25.44
C VAL A 475 35.71 17.41 24.57
N ASP A 476 35.06 17.81 23.47
CA ASP A 476 35.59 18.85 22.59
C ASP A 476 35.23 20.24 23.14
N ALA A 477 36.23 21.04 23.41
CA ALA A 477 36.05 22.42 23.89
C ALA A 477 35.29 23.32 22.87
N ASN A 478 35.40 22.99 21.57
CA ASN A 478 34.75 23.70 20.47
C ASN A 478 33.47 23.01 20.01
N ALA A 479 32.91 22.10 20.82
CA ALA A 479 31.72 21.36 20.47
C ALA A 479 30.54 22.26 20.07
N SER A 480 29.88 21.92 18.99
CA SER A 480 28.65 22.55 18.55
C SER A 480 27.50 22.25 19.54
N LYS A 481 26.88 23.28 20.13
CA LYS A 481 25.87 23.15 21.18
C LYS A 481 24.50 22.84 20.58
N VAL A 482 24.34 21.64 20.03
CA VAL A 482 23.18 21.23 19.22
C VAL A 482 22.36 20.09 19.81
N VAL A 483 22.86 19.39 20.85
CA VAL A 483 22.21 18.18 21.40
C VAL A 483 21.22 18.52 22.50
N ILE A 484 19.97 18.14 22.33
CA ILE A 484 18.94 18.09 23.37
C ILE A 484 18.88 16.66 23.91
N PRO A 485 19.33 16.42 25.15
CA PRO A 485 19.28 15.10 25.78
C PRO A 485 17.84 14.78 26.19
N VAL A 486 17.29 13.70 25.67
CA VAL A 486 15.92 13.25 26.00
C VAL A 486 15.98 12.21 27.12
N ILE A 487 15.28 12.49 28.23
CA ILE A 487 15.07 11.56 29.35
C ILE A 487 13.58 11.51 29.62
N GLY A 488 12.93 10.46 29.10
CA GLY A 488 11.49 10.28 29.23
C GLY A 488 11.07 9.96 30.67
N THR A 489 10.09 10.70 31.15
CA THR A 489 9.30 10.39 32.36
C THR A 489 7.84 10.14 31.95
N ASP A 490 7.00 9.60 32.86
CA ASP A 490 5.58 9.37 32.55
C ASP A 490 4.90 10.68 32.06
N GLU A 491 5.18 11.80 32.70
CA GLU A 491 4.65 13.13 32.36
C GLU A 491 5.19 13.63 31.02
N ARG A 492 6.51 13.58 30.78
CA ARG A 492 7.13 14.03 29.52
C ARG A 492 6.62 13.22 28.34
N ASN A 493 6.58 11.90 28.48
CA ASN A 493 6.06 11.01 27.43
C ASN A 493 4.59 11.30 27.12
N ASN A 494 3.75 11.53 28.14
CA ASN A 494 2.37 11.95 27.92
C ASN A 494 2.29 13.23 27.06
N ASN A 495 3.14 14.22 27.33
CA ASN A 495 3.16 15.47 26.57
C ASN A 495 3.62 15.25 25.13
N TYR A 496 4.61 14.37 24.90
CA TYR A 496 5.07 14.02 23.54
C TYR A 496 3.95 13.33 22.74
N HIS A 497 3.28 12.35 23.33
CA HIS A 497 2.17 11.63 22.70
C HIS A 497 1.00 12.55 22.34
N LEU A 498 0.60 13.44 23.27
CA LEU A 498 -0.50 14.38 23.03
C LEU A 498 -0.14 15.41 21.95
N ALA A 499 1.08 15.95 21.97
CA ALA A 499 1.54 16.89 20.96
C ALA A 499 1.59 16.24 19.56
N MET A 500 2.03 14.99 19.46
CA MET A 500 2.04 14.25 18.19
C MET A 500 0.63 14.02 17.67
N LYS A 501 -0.28 13.56 18.52
CA LYS A 501 -1.67 13.35 18.14
C LYS A 501 -2.33 14.66 17.68
N SER A 502 -2.10 15.74 18.40
CA SER A 502 -2.59 17.08 18.03
C SER A 502 -2.01 17.55 16.68
N ALA A 503 -0.72 17.35 16.45
CA ALA A 503 -0.08 17.72 15.18
C ALA A 503 -0.67 16.95 13.99
N LEU A 504 -0.94 15.65 14.16
CA LEU A 504 -1.59 14.82 13.15
C LEU A 504 -3.03 15.28 12.85
N GLN A 505 -3.82 15.54 13.89
CA GLN A 505 -5.22 15.95 13.76
C GLN A 505 -5.39 17.34 13.12
N ASN A 506 -4.44 18.24 13.37
CA ASN A 506 -4.46 19.61 12.84
C ASN A 506 -3.64 19.78 11.55
N HIS A 507 -3.18 18.69 10.93
CA HIS A 507 -2.40 18.70 9.68
C HIS A 507 -1.12 19.55 9.75
N LEU A 508 -0.48 19.60 10.93
CA LEU A 508 0.75 20.35 11.15
C LEU A 508 2.01 19.55 10.85
N ILE A 509 1.91 18.22 10.77
CA ILE A 509 3.02 17.33 10.47
C ILE A 509 2.74 16.59 9.15
N ARG A 510 3.75 16.51 8.28
CA ARG A 510 3.66 15.91 6.95
C ARG A 510 4.65 14.77 6.82
N PHE A 511 4.24 13.74 6.09
CA PHE A 511 5.04 12.55 5.80
C PHE A 511 5.17 12.32 4.29
N PRO A 512 6.20 11.61 3.85
CA PRO A 512 6.26 11.05 2.51
C PRO A 512 5.08 10.11 2.22
N VAL A 513 4.70 10.07 0.96
CA VAL A 513 3.76 9.06 0.47
C VAL A 513 4.29 7.66 0.78
N ASP A 514 3.42 6.67 0.87
CA ASP A 514 3.84 5.29 1.14
C ASP A 514 4.73 4.73 0.02
N GLU A 515 5.53 3.71 0.39
CA GLU A 515 6.48 3.06 -0.51
C GLU A 515 5.84 2.61 -1.83
N LEU A 516 4.66 1.98 -1.75
CA LEU A 516 4.00 1.44 -2.93
C LEU A 516 3.54 2.54 -3.88
N THR A 517 2.94 3.60 -3.34
CA THR A 517 2.54 4.78 -4.11
C THR A 517 3.76 5.43 -4.79
N ARG A 518 4.88 5.55 -4.06
CA ARG A 518 6.12 6.09 -4.64
C ARG A 518 6.69 5.19 -5.72
N LYS A 519 6.72 3.89 -5.50
CA LYS A 519 7.19 2.89 -6.47
C LYS A 519 6.33 2.87 -7.74
N ASP A 520 5.02 2.92 -7.59
CA ASP A 520 4.07 2.98 -8.71
C ASP A 520 4.30 4.25 -9.56
N GLU A 521 4.45 5.42 -8.93
CA GLU A 521 4.79 6.69 -9.60
C GLU A 521 6.10 6.59 -10.39
N MET A 522 7.13 5.97 -9.79
CA MET A 522 8.43 5.80 -10.44
C MET A 522 8.36 4.82 -11.62
N ILE A 523 7.51 3.80 -11.57
CA ILE A 523 7.27 2.86 -12.66
C ILE A 523 6.52 3.55 -13.80
N GLU A 524 5.49 4.32 -13.49
CA GLU A 524 4.71 5.08 -14.48
C GLU A 524 5.57 6.10 -15.24
N ASN A 525 6.45 6.79 -14.52
CA ASN A 525 7.39 7.76 -15.09
C ASN A 525 8.60 7.11 -15.79
N GLY A 526 8.73 5.79 -15.79
CA GLY A 526 9.86 5.06 -16.39
C GLY A 526 11.19 5.20 -15.66
N THR A 527 11.24 5.89 -14.50
CA THR A 527 12.49 6.13 -13.76
C THR A 527 12.96 4.88 -13.01
N TYR A 528 12.02 4.07 -12.49
CA TYR A 528 12.34 2.88 -11.70
C TYR A 528 13.15 1.83 -12.49
N GLN A 529 12.83 1.62 -13.75
CA GLN A 529 13.49 0.62 -14.60
C GLN A 529 14.95 0.97 -14.92
N ASN A 530 15.26 2.27 -14.96
CA ASN A 530 16.58 2.79 -15.31
C ASN A 530 17.54 2.91 -14.10
N MET A 531 17.07 2.66 -12.88
CA MET A 531 17.87 2.73 -11.66
C MET A 531 18.56 1.40 -11.36
N SER A 532 19.79 1.46 -10.83
CA SER A 532 20.45 0.31 -10.22
C SER A 532 19.71 -0.17 -8.97
N SER A 533 19.91 -1.42 -8.56
CA SER A 533 19.28 -1.97 -7.35
C SER A 533 19.60 -1.15 -6.10
N ASN A 534 20.84 -0.71 -5.93
CA ASN A 534 21.25 0.15 -4.82
C ASN A 534 20.52 1.50 -4.83
N MET A 535 20.40 2.14 -6.01
CA MET A 535 19.69 3.43 -6.13
C MET A 535 18.18 3.28 -5.84
N LYS A 536 17.56 2.17 -6.27
CA LYS A 536 16.17 1.85 -5.93
C LYS A 536 15.97 1.75 -4.42
N MET A 537 16.82 0.96 -3.75
CA MET A 537 16.78 0.77 -2.30
C MET A 537 16.95 2.11 -1.57
N ARG A 538 17.97 2.91 -1.91
CA ARG A 538 18.21 4.22 -1.30
C ARG A 538 17.06 5.21 -1.50
N THR A 539 16.50 5.26 -2.71
CA THR A 539 15.39 6.17 -3.03
C THR A 539 14.12 5.82 -2.27
N LEU A 540 13.88 4.54 -1.99
CA LEU A 540 12.70 4.07 -1.27
C LEU A 540 12.92 3.97 0.24
N LEU A 541 14.17 3.99 0.74
CA LEU A 541 14.48 3.73 2.15
C LEU A 541 13.68 4.61 3.11
N GLY A 542 13.65 5.92 2.89
CA GLY A 542 12.87 6.84 3.72
C GLY A 542 11.36 6.52 3.73
N HIS A 543 10.79 6.14 2.59
CA HIS A 543 9.38 5.73 2.48
C HIS A 543 9.13 4.42 3.25
N VAL A 544 9.99 3.41 3.07
CA VAL A 544 9.91 2.09 3.76
C VAL A 544 9.97 2.26 5.27
N GLN A 545 10.95 3.01 5.79
CA GLN A 545 11.13 3.17 7.23
C GLN A 545 9.97 3.93 7.89
N LEU A 546 9.40 4.92 7.19
CA LEU A 546 8.23 5.64 7.65
C LEU A 546 6.96 4.79 7.57
N ASP A 547 6.84 3.91 6.59
CA ASP A 547 5.76 2.92 6.55
C ASP A 547 5.85 1.94 7.71
N ILE A 548 7.04 1.44 8.05
CA ILE A 548 7.25 0.59 9.22
C ILE A 548 6.89 1.33 10.51
N MET A 549 7.32 2.60 10.66
CA MET A 549 6.95 3.44 11.80
C MET A 549 5.43 3.54 11.96
N ILE A 550 4.72 3.80 10.88
CA ILE A 550 3.26 4.00 10.91
C ILE A 550 2.53 2.67 11.11
N ILE A 551 2.84 1.65 10.30
CA ILE A 551 2.07 0.41 10.19
C ILE A 551 2.45 -0.61 11.27
N ASP A 552 3.72 -0.71 11.63
CA ASP A 552 4.19 -1.71 12.58
C ASP A 552 4.33 -1.18 14.00
N GLU A 553 4.50 0.12 14.16
CA GLU A 553 4.64 0.73 15.48
C GLU A 553 3.42 1.59 15.86
N ALA A 554 3.21 2.75 15.24
CA ALA A 554 2.27 3.77 15.71
C ALA A 554 0.82 3.28 15.85
N ILE A 555 0.26 2.66 14.81
CA ILE A 555 -1.15 2.21 14.82
C ILE A 555 -1.39 0.95 15.67
N LYS A 556 -0.34 0.37 16.23
CA LYS A 556 -0.42 -0.77 17.15
C LYS A 556 -0.26 -0.36 18.63
N LEU A 557 -0.04 0.93 18.89
CA LEU A 557 0.07 1.46 20.24
C LEU A 557 -1.30 1.66 20.87
N GLN A 558 -1.50 1.02 22.02
CA GLN A 558 -2.73 1.16 22.81
C GLN A 558 -2.52 2.11 23.98
N GLN A 559 -3.51 2.92 24.26
CA GLN A 559 -3.49 3.87 25.37
C GLN A 559 -3.80 3.18 26.69
N VAL A 560 -2.97 3.44 27.71
CA VAL A 560 -3.19 3.05 29.11
C VAL A 560 -2.96 4.27 29.99
N ILE A 561 -3.79 4.45 31.00
CA ILE A 561 -3.60 5.54 31.99
C ILE A 561 -2.76 5.00 33.15
N LYS A 562 -1.58 5.60 33.37
CA LYS A 562 -0.70 5.31 34.51
C LYS A 562 -0.48 6.59 35.34
N LYS A 563 -0.77 6.56 36.61
CA LYS A 563 -0.59 7.72 37.53
C LYS A 563 -1.21 9.03 36.98
N GLY A 564 -2.31 8.94 36.25
CA GLY A 564 -2.97 10.10 35.65
C GLY A 564 -2.43 10.55 34.28
N PHE A 565 -1.37 9.93 33.76
CA PHE A 565 -0.78 10.22 32.48
C PHE A 565 -1.09 9.12 31.45
N ILE A 566 -1.19 9.50 30.19
CA ILE A 566 -1.29 8.57 29.07
C ILE A 566 0.08 7.91 28.86
N SER A 567 0.08 6.58 28.91
CA SER A 567 1.22 5.75 28.54
C SER A 567 0.82 4.89 27.37
N LEU A 568 1.66 4.82 26.34
CA LEU A 568 1.42 3.97 25.18
C LEU A 568 2.08 2.61 25.38
N VAL A 569 1.28 1.57 25.24
CA VAL A 569 1.70 0.18 25.40
C VAL A 569 1.66 -0.51 24.04
N VAL A 570 2.69 -1.29 23.76
CA VAL A 570 2.78 -2.07 22.53
C VAL A 570 1.96 -3.34 22.68
N ALA A 571 1.10 -3.62 21.72
CA ALA A 571 0.39 -4.88 21.64
C ALA A 571 1.32 -6.00 21.11
N GLY A 572 1.59 -7.01 21.95
CA GLY A 572 2.42 -8.15 21.57
C GLY A 572 3.92 -7.88 21.56
N ARG A 573 4.66 -8.36 20.54
CA ARG A 573 6.12 -8.24 20.39
C ARG A 573 6.56 -7.06 19.52
N ASN A 574 5.69 -6.11 19.25
CA ASN A 574 5.99 -4.98 18.38
C ASN A 574 6.92 -3.97 19.07
N LYS A 575 7.63 -3.17 18.28
CA LYS A 575 8.53 -2.09 18.69
C LYS A 575 7.81 -0.73 18.64
N ARG A 576 8.46 0.30 19.17
CA ARG A 576 7.97 1.68 19.13
C ARG A 576 9.07 2.73 18.97
N ASP A 577 10.28 2.29 18.65
CA ASP A 577 11.49 3.13 18.70
C ASP A 577 11.41 4.28 17.69
N ARG A 578 10.91 4.03 16.47
CA ARG A 578 10.78 5.02 15.41
C ARG A 578 9.76 6.11 15.73
N ILE A 579 8.57 5.71 16.16
CA ILE A 579 7.51 6.68 16.46
C ILE A 579 7.86 7.52 17.69
N VAL A 580 8.44 6.92 18.72
CA VAL A 580 8.84 7.62 19.95
C VAL A 580 9.95 8.63 19.66
N ALA A 581 10.96 8.26 18.87
CA ALA A 581 11.99 9.20 18.44
C ALA A 581 11.42 10.37 17.61
N CYS A 582 10.46 10.09 16.72
CA CYS A 582 9.76 11.10 15.93
C CYS A 582 8.94 12.07 16.82
N GLU A 583 8.32 11.56 17.91
CA GLU A 583 7.58 12.37 18.88
C GLU A 583 8.47 13.40 19.57
N TYR A 584 9.74 13.08 19.85
CA TYR A 584 10.69 14.02 20.45
C TYR A 584 10.91 15.25 19.55
N ALA A 585 11.15 15.05 18.27
CA ALA A 585 11.32 16.14 17.31
C ALA A 585 10.03 16.94 17.11
N ASN A 586 8.89 16.25 17.00
CA ASN A 586 7.59 16.92 16.92
C ASN A 586 7.32 17.82 18.13
N TYR A 587 7.69 17.38 19.33
CA TYR A 587 7.50 18.17 20.55
C TYR A 587 8.41 19.40 20.58
N PHE A 588 9.63 19.35 20.05
CA PHE A 588 10.49 20.50 19.89
C PHE A 588 9.81 21.60 19.06
N PHE A 589 9.22 21.25 17.94
CA PHE A 589 8.49 22.22 17.12
C PHE A 589 7.19 22.70 17.78
N HIS A 590 6.56 21.88 18.61
CA HIS A 590 5.44 22.33 19.43
C HIS A 590 5.87 23.42 20.42
N LEU A 591 7.03 23.27 21.06
CA LEU A 591 7.57 24.31 21.95
C LEU A 591 7.90 25.60 21.16
N LYS A 592 8.49 25.51 19.97
CA LYS A 592 8.76 26.66 19.11
C LYS A 592 7.46 27.35 18.66
N GLU A 593 6.40 26.60 18.42
CA GLU A 593 5.07 27.14 18.13
C GLU A 593 4.52 27.94 19.33
N LEU A 594 4.61 27.38 20.53
CA LEU A 594 4.19 28.08 21.76
C LEU A 594 4.99 29.36 22.02
N GLU A 595 6.32 29.32 21.80
CA GLU A 595 7.18 30.49 21.91
C GLU A 595 6.78 31.59 20.91
N MET A 596 6.49 31.20 19.67
CA MET A 596 6.07 32.13 18.63
C MET A 596 4.72 32.78 18.96
N ILE A 597 3.75 32.01 19.43
CA ILE A 597 2.43 32.53 19.83
C ILE A 597 2.59 33.49 21.02
N LYS A 598 3.43 33.14 22.01
CA LYS A 598 3.69 34.00 23.18
C LYS A 598 4.25 35.36 22.76
N LYS A 599 5.23 35.40 21.87
CA LYS A 599 5.81 36.63 21.33
C LYS A 599 4.80 37.51 20.60
N GLN A 600 3.77 36.94 20.00
CA GLN A 600 2.70 37.70 19.34
C GLN A 600 1.65 38.26 20.31
N THR A 601 1.47 37.57 21.47
CA THR A 601 0.46 37.98 22.48
C THR A 601 1.02 38.90 23.55
N GLU A 602 2.35 39.03 23.67
CA GLU A 602 2.94 40.02 24.55
C GLU A 602 2.66 41.43 23.98
N PRO A 603 1.96 42.28 24.71
CA PRO A 603 1.71 43.64 24.23
C PRO A 603 3.06 44.37 24.10
N ASN A 604 3.27 44.94 22.94
CA ASN A 604 4.45 45.78 22.64
C ASN A 604 4.30 47.08 23.44
N TYR A 605 4.63 47.05 24.73
CA TYR A 605 4.73 48.26 25.51
C TYR A 605 6.01 48.99 25.10
N ASP A 606 5.89 49.92 24.21
CA ASP A 606 6.95 50.90 23.97
C ASP A 606 7.06 51.80 25.21
N ILE A 607 8.04 51.45 26.07
CA ILE A 607 8.31 52.20 27.30
C ILE A 607 8.67 53.66 26.99
N SER A 608 9.01 53.99 25.73
CA SER A 608 9.31 55.35 25.30
C SER A 608 8.08 56.27 25.25
N GLU A 609 6.87 55.75 25.18
CA GLU A 609 5.60 56.50 25.23
C GLU A 609 5.07 56.77 26.64
N TRP A 610 5.71 56.25 27.69
CA TRP A 610 5.37 56.59 29.07
C TRP A 610 6.00 57.93 29.42
N GLN A 611 5.38 59.04 28.97
CA GLN A 611 5.64 60.33 29.56
C GLN A 611 5.20 60.30 31.03
N VAL A 612 6.21 60.31 31.91
CA VAL A 612 6.00 60.47 33.34
C VAL A 612 5.44 61.88 33.58
N TRP A 613 4.14 61.97 33.74
CA TRP A 613 3.52 63.15 34.35
C TRP A 613 3.82 63.12 35.84
N GLY A 614 4.86 63.82 36.24
CA GLY A 614 5.27 63.90 37.63
C GLY A 614 6.15 65.10 37.85
N LYS A 615 5.57 66.26 37.85
CA LYS A 615 5.98 67.44 38.69
C LYS A 615 4.78 68.30 38.85
N ALA A 616 4.11 68.21 39.95
CA ALA A 616 3.41 69.32 40.57
C ALA A 616 4.00 69.46 41.95
N GLU A 617 4.31 70.69 42.28
CA GLU A 617 4.90 71.26 43.49
C GLU A 617 4.32 70.75 44.79
#